data_f5363c43822d765a1197074f6e1a0769
#
_entry.id   f5363c43822d765a1197074f6e1a0769
#
_cell.length_a   1.000
_cell.length_b   1.000
_cell.length_c   1.000
_cell.angle_alpha   90.00
_cell.angle_beta   90.00
_cell.angle_gamma   90.00
#
_symmetry.space_group_name_H-M   'P 1'
#
loop_
_entity.id
_entity.type
_entity.pdbx_description
1 polymer ?
#
loop_
_entity_poly.entity_id
_entity_poly.type
_entity_poly.pdbx_seq_one_letter_code
_entity_poly.pdbx_strand_id
1 'polypeptide(L)'
;QEPIAASIAYGMKANNTNGYWLVFDFGGGTFDAALMHVEEGIMKVVDTEGDNHLGGKNLDNVIVDQLLIPELEKQCELSDTLENESIKKLLQEALKKYAEEAKITLSSKEKWSYFLEDLGEDDDGEEIQADLDISLEQYEKVISPIFQRAIDIVQNVLKRNNLSGCDLESLI
;
A
#
# COMPACT_ATOMS: atom_id res chain seq x y z
N GLN A 1 -13.74 -6.25 -16.11
CA GLN A 1 -13.37 -5.19 -15.18
C GLN A 1 -13.32 -5.83 -13.79
N GLU A 2 -12.18 -5.73 -13.12
CA GLU A 2 -11.87 -6.45 -11.88
C GLU A 2 -12.86 -6.18 -10.73
N PRO A 3 -13.30 -4.93 -10.45
CA PRO A 3 -14.24 -4.66 -9.36
C PRO A 3 -15.59 -5.38 -9.53
N ILE A 4 -16.10 -5.46 -10.77
CA ILE A 4 -17.36 -6.15 -11.07
C ILE A 4 -17.22 -7.66 -10.85
N ALA A 5 -16.09 -8.24 -11.25
CA ALA A 5 -15.83 -9.67 -11.06
C ALA A 5 -15.73 -10.03 -9.56
N ALA A 6 -15.04 -9.19 -8.77
CA ALA A 6 -14.96 -9.34 -7.31
C ALA A 6 -16.35 -9.28 -6.67
N SER A 7 -17.18 -8.29 -7.05
CA SER A 7 -18.55 -8.14 -6.56
C SER A 7 -19.43 -9.34 -6.87
N ILE A 8 -19.34 -9.86 -8.10
CA ILE A 8 -20.11 -11.06 -8.51
C ILE A 8 -19.65 -12.29 -7.70
N ALA A 9 -18.34 -12.50 -7.57
CA ALA A 9 -17.80 -13.63 -6.85
C ALA A 9 -18.18 -13.60 -5.36
N TYR A 10 -18.19 -12.43 -4.74
CA TYR A 10 -18.62 -12.22 -3.36
C TYR A 10 -20.14 -12.34 -3.22
N GLY A 11 -20.89 -11.68 -4.10
CA GLY A 11 -22.36 -11.69 -4.09
C GLY A 11 -22.97 -13.07 -4.31
N MET A 12 -22.28 -13.97 -5.01
CA MET A 12 -22.67 -15.38 -5.12
C MET A 12 -22.57 -16.15 -3.79
N LYS A 13 -21.72 -15.68 -2.87
CA LYS A 13 -21.53 -16.28 -1.54
C LYS A 13 -22.39 -15.62 -0.46
N ALA A 14 -22.66 -14.34 -0.59
CA ALA A 14 -23.56 -13.60 0.29
C ALA A 14 -25.00 -13.76 -0.22
N ASN A 15 -25.95 -14.06 0.64
CA ASN A 15 -27.38 -14.17 0.31
C ASN A 15 -27.94 -12.84 -0.18
N ASN A 16 -27.59 -12.41 -1.38
CA ASN A 16 -28.06 -11.23 -2.13
C ASN A 16 -28.81 -10.19 -1.28
N THR A 17 -28.08 -9.41 -0.49
CA THR A 17 -28.69 -8.31 0.24
C THR A 17 -28.83 -7.13 -0.70
N ASN A 18 -30.07 -6.61 -0.87
CA ASN A 18 -30.31 -5.38 -1.61
C ASN A 18 -29.64 -4.21 -0.91
N GLY A 19 -29.17 -3.21 -1.67
CA GLY A 19 -28.58 -2.00 -1.13
C GLY A 19 -27.28 -1.59 -1.85
N TYR A 20 -26.57 -0.65 -1.25
CA TYR A 20 -25.31 -0.16 -1.80
C TYR A 20 -24.14 -0.98 -1.30
N TRP A 21 -23.28 -1.36 -2.22
CA TRP A 21 -22.02 -2.08 -1.96
C TRP A 21 -20.85 -1.24 -2.47
N LEU A 22 -19.78 -1.21 -1.72
CA LEU A 22 -18.53 -0.58 -2.13
C LEU A 22 -17.45 -1.64 -2.34
N VAL A 23 -16.83 -1.64 -3.51
CA VAL A 23 -15.63 -2.40 -3.80
C VAL A 23 -14.42 -1.50 -3.57
N PHE A 24 -13.47 -2.00 -2.78
CA PHE A 24 -12.22 -1.32 -2.44
C PHE A 24 -11.07 -2.20 -2.93
N ASP A 25 -10.61 -1.94 -4.16
CA ASP A 25 -9.54 -2.71 -4.78
C ASP A 25 -8.21 -1.95 -4.67
N PHE A 26 -7.38 -2.35 -3.70
CA PHE A 26 -6.04 -1.80 -3.49
C PHE A 26 -5.00 -2.76 -4.06
N GLY A 27 -4.71 -2.59 -5.35
CA GLY A 27 -3.80 -3.45 -6.11
C GLY A 27 -2.31 -3.16 -5.88
N GLY A 28 -1.46 -3.80 -6.68
CA GLY A 28 -0.01 -3.63 -6.59
C GLY A 28 0.50 -2.24 -7.02
N GLY A 29 -0.24 -1.52 -7.88
CA GLY A 29 0.16 -0.20 -8.38
C GLY A 29 -1.01 0.75 -8.65
N THR A 30 -2.24 0.26 -8.51
CA THR A 30 -3.48 1.00 -8.73
C THR A 30 -4.43 0.79 -7.58
N PHE A 31 -5.27 1.77 -7.38
CA PHE A 31 -6.40 1.72 -6.46
C PHE A 31 -7.68 2.01 -7.24
N ASP A 32 -8.70 1.18 -7.07
CA ASP A 32 -10.02 1.35 -7.67
C ASP A 32 -11.12 1.22 -6.62
N ALA A 33 -12.01 2.21 -6.56
CA ALA A 33 -13.23 2.20 -5.78
C ALA A 33 -14.44 2.13 -6.72
N ALA A 34 -15.36 1.19 -6.50
CA ALA A 34 -16.58 1.08 -7.28
C ALA A 34 -17.80 1.01 -6.36
N LEU A 35 -18.73 1.95 -6.52
CA LEU A 35 -20.03 1.94 -5.86
C LEU A 35 -21.01 1.15 -6.71
N MET A 36 -21.61 0.15 -6.11
CA MET A 36 -22.58 -0.75 -6.73
C MET A 36 -23.93 -0.61 -6.04
N HIS A 37 -25.02 -0.74 -6.78
CA HIS A 37 -26.35 -0.92 -6.23
C HIS A 37 -26.91 -2.30 -6.61
N VAL A 38 -27.35 -3.03 -5.61
CA VAL A 38 -27.95 -4.37 -5.76
C VAL A 38 -29.45 -4.25 -5.49
N GLU A 39 -30.27 -4.66 -6.44
CA GLU A 39 -31.72 -4.68 -6.33
C GLU A 39 -32.29 -5.89 -7.07
N GLU A 40 -33.06 -6.71 -6.37
CA GLU A 40 -33.69 -7.93 -6.91
C GLU A 40 -32.68 -8.90 -7.59
N GLY A 41 -31.46 -8.98 -7.06
CA GLY A 41 -30.40 -9.79 -7.63
C GLY A 41 -29.71 -9.18 -8.86
N ILE A 42 -30.11 -7.97 -9.27
CA ILE A 42 -29.45 -7.21 -10.34
C ILE A 42 -28.44 -6.26 -9.71
N MET A 43 -27.19 -6.35 -10.18
CA MET A 43 -26.08 -5.54 -9.70
C MET A 43 -25.73 -4.49 -10.77
N LYS A 44 -25.73 -3.22 -10.39
CA LYS A 44 -25.41 -2.09 -11.27
C LYS A 44 -24.27 -1.28 -10.69
N VAL A 45 -23.29 -0.90 -11.52
CA VAL A 45 -22.28 0.09 -11.16
C VAL A 45 -22.94 1.45 -11.15
N VAL A 46 -22.89 2.13 -10.01
CA VAL A 46 -23.43 3.49 -9.83
C VAL A 46 -22.35 4.52 -10.14
N ASP A 47 -21.13 4.29 -9.62
CA ASP A 47 -20.03 5.23 -9.73
C ASP A 47 -18.69 4.53 -9.53
N THR A 48 -17.63 5.09 -10.10
CA THR A 48 -16.27 4.59 -9.92
C THR A 48 -15.28 5.74 -9.82
N GLU A 49 -14.24 5.55 -9.02
CA GLU A 49 -13.07 6.43 -8.99
C GLU A 49 -11.83 5.61 -8.65
N GLY A 50 -10.69 5.97 -9.23
CA GLY A 50 -9.46 5.24 -9.00
C GLY A 50 -8.24 6.15 -9.09
N ASP A 51 -7.09 5.57 -8.75
CA ASP A 51 -5.79 6.22 -8.84
C ASP A 51 -4.76 5.23 -9.37
N ASN A 52 -4.25 5.50 -10.57
CA ASN A 52 -3.28 4.65 -11.27
C ASN A 52 -1.86 4.73 -10.67
N HIS A 53 -1.67 5.51 -9.61
CA HIS A 53 -0.40 5.70 -8.94
C HIS A 53 -0.53 5.49 -7.42
N LEU A 54 -1.48 4.64 -7.01
CA LEU A 54 -1.74 4.32 -5.61
C LEU A 54 -1.88 2.80 -5.45
N GLY A 55 -0.97 2.18 -4.71
CA GLY A 55 -0.97 0.72 -4.52
C GLY A 55 0.22 0.22 -3.73
N GLY A 56 0.40 -1.10 -3.69
CA GLY A 56 1.44 -1.78 -2.92
C GLY A 56 2.86 -1.29 -3.20
N LYS A 57 3.18 -0.94 -4.45
CA LYS A 57 4.48 -0.38 -4.82
C LYS A 57 4.76 0.97 -4.16
N ASN A 58 3.74 1.77 -3.89
CA ASN A 58 3.89 3.03 -3.18
C ASN A 58 4.22 2.78 -1.71
N LEU A 59 3.63 1.75 -1.11
CA LEU A 59 3.98 1.31 0.24
C LEU A 59 5.44 0.88 0.29
N ASP A 60 5.88 0.03 -0.64
CA ASP A 60 7.27 -0.44 -0.68
C ASP A 60 8.26 0.71 -0.84
N ASN A 61 8.00 1.66 -1.75
CA ASN A 61 8.84 2.85 -1.92
C ASN A 61 8.93 3.71 -0.65
N VAL A 62 7.80 3.95 0.01
CA VAL A 62 7.77 4.75 1.26
C VAL A 62 8.52 4.03 2.39
N ILE A 63 8.41 2.71 2.49
CA ILE A 63 9.17 1.91 3.47
C ILE A 63 10.68 2.04 3.18
N VAL A 64 11.09 1.89 1.91
CA VAL A 64 12.49 2.08 1.52
C VAL A 64 12.98 3.48 1.89
N ASP A 65 12.27 4.52 1.45
CA ASP A 65 12.73 5.91 1.56
C ASP A 65 12.66 6.48 2.98
N GLN A 66 11.66 6.07 3.77
CA GLN A 66 11.40 6.66 5.08
C GLN A 66 11.76 5.77 6.27
N LEU A 67 12.06 4.49 6.04
CA LEU A 67 12.45 3.58 7.11
C LEU A 67 13.80 2.93 6.82
N LEU A 68 13.97 2.22 5.69
CA LEU A 68 15.18 1.43 5.46
C LEU A 68 16.40 2.30 5.20
N ILE A 69 16.33 3.28 4.30
CA ILE A 69 17.45 4.19 4.02
C ILE A 69 17.86 4.97 5.28
N PRO A 70 16.96 5.60 6.06
CA PRO A 70 17.35 6.27 7.29
C PRO A 70 17.95 5.37 8.38
N GLU A 71 17.62 4.08 8.40
CA GLU A 71 18.29 3.13 9.30
C GLU A 71 19.69 2.75 8.81
N LEU A 72 19.88 2.65 7.48
CA LEU A 72 21.21 2.43 6.89
C LEU A 72 22.14 3.63 7.12
N GLU A 73 21.66 4.87 6.92
CA GLU A 73 22.44 6.09 7.16
C GLU A 73 22.96 6.26 8.60
N LYS A 74 22.40 5.53 9.55
CA LYS A 74 22.91 5.51 10.93
C LYS A 74 24.14 4.62 11.12
N GLN A 75 24.38 3.71 10.17
CA GLN A 75 25.36 2.62 10.30
C GLN A 75 26.39 2.62 9.17
N CYS A 76 26.10 3.28 8.03
CA CYS A 76 26.93 3.36 6.84
C CYS A 76 27.01 4.79 6.33
N GLU A 77 28.15 5.18 5.73
CA GLU A 77 28.29 6.47 5.06
C GLU A 77 27.71 6.40 3.65
N LEU A 78 26.56 7.08 3.44
CA LEU A 78 25.78 7.00 2.20
C LEU A 78 25.50 8.37 1.57
N SER A 79 26.17 9.42 2.01
CA SER A 79 25.90 10.80 1.57
C SER A 79 26.07 10.96 0.06
N ASP A 80 27.24 10.55 -0.50
CA ASP A 80 27.53 10.65 -1.92
C ASP A 80 26.68 9.65 -2.73
N THR A 81 26.45 8.45 -2.20
CA THR A 81 25.56 7.43 -2.77
C THR A 81 24.14 7.96 -2.95
N LEU A 82 23.60 8.67 -1.95
CA LEU A 82 22.24 9.21 -1.98
C LEU A 82 22.12 10.50 -2.80
N GLU A 83 23.20 11.26 -2.99
CA GLU A 83 23.26 12.41 -3.90
C GLU A 83 23.30 11.99 -5.37
N ASN A 84 23.84 10.80 -5.68
CA ASN A 84 23.88 10.26 -7.02
C ASN A 84 22.58 9.53 -7.37
N GLU A 85 21.72 10.17 -8.15
CA GLU A 85 20.40 9.65 -8.55
C GLU A 85 20.42 8.23 -9.14
N SER A 86 21.50 7.85 -9.86
CA SER A 86 21.60 6.52 -10.48
C SER A 86 21.94 5.46 -9.44
N ILE A 87 22.87 5.75 -8.53
CA ILE A 87 23.28 4.82 -7.47
C ILE A 87 22.16 4.69 -6.45
N LYS A 88 21.56 5.81 -6.05
CA LYS A 88 20.39 5.82 -5.17
C LYS A 88 19.25 4.93 -5.68
N LYS A 89 18.94 4.99 -6.98
CA LYS A 89 17.93 4.10 -7.57
C LYS A 89 18.30 2.64 -7.50
N LEU A 90 19.56 2.29 -7.71
CA LEU A 90 20.02 0.90 -7.57
C LEU A 90 19.87 0.41 -6.13
N LEU A 91 20.25 1.22 -5.16
CA LEU A 91 20.06 0.92 -3.74
C LEU A 91 18.57 0.77 -3.39
N GLN A 92 17.74 1.71 -3.84
CA GLN A 92 16.29 1.64 -3.63
C GLN A 92 15.69 0.35 -4.21
N GLU A 93 16.07 -0.04 -5.45
CA GLU A 93 15.59 -1.29 -6.06
C GLU A 93 16.06 -2.52 -5.28
N ALA A 94 17.31 -2.54 -4.81
CA ALA A 94 17.84 -3.63 -3.99
C ALA A 94 17.09 -3.77 -2.65
N LEU A 95 16.66 -2.65 -2.06
CA LEU A 95 15.94 -2.61 -0.79
C LEU A 95 14.47 -3.02 -0.89
N LYS A 96 13.84 -3.01 -2.08
CA LYS A 96 12.40 -3.31 -2.24
C LYS A 96 11.99 -4.69 -1.74
N LYS A 97 12.83 -5.69 -1.92
CA LYS A 97 12.55 -7.06 -1.41
C LYS A 97 12.41 -7.07 0.12
N TYR A 98 13.22 -6.27 0.81
CA TYR A 98 13.19 -6.16 2.28
C TYR A 98 12.00 -5.31 2.74
N ALA A 99 11.62 -4.27 1.97
CA ALA A 99 10.42 -3.49 2.22
C ALA A 99 9.15 -4.35 2.10
N GLU A 100 9.07 -5.22 1.10
CA GLU A 100 7.97 -6.16 0.94
C GLU A 100 7.92 -7.18 2.09
N GLU A 101 9.07 -7.73 2.50
CA GLU A 101 9.15 -8.65 3.64
C GLU A 101 8.74 -7.97 4.96
N ALA A 102 9.21 -6.74 5.20
CA ALA A 102 8.81 -5.93 6.35
C ALA A 102 7.29 -5.68 6.35
N LYS A 103 6.72 -5.29 5.22
CA LYS A 103 5.28 -5.08 5.02
C LYS A 103 4.47 -6.33 5.39
N ILE A 104 4.88 -7.51 4.88
CA ILE A 104 4.22 -8.78 5.16
C ILE A 104 4.35 -9.13 6.65
N THR A 105 5.54 -8.99 7.22
CA THR A 105 5.78 -9.33 8.62
C THR A 105 5.01 -8.43 9.58
N LEU A 106 5.04 -7.11 9.33
CA LEU A 106 4.38 -6.11 10.17
C LEU A 106 2.85 -6.10 10.04
N SER A 107 2.28 -6.84 9.06
CA SER A 107 0.84 -7.08 9.01
C SER A 107 0.33 -7.97 10.15
N SER A 108 1.22 -8.69 10.84
CA SER A 108 0.88 -9.67 11.89
C SER A 108 1.79 -9.63 13.12
N LYS A 109 2.90 -8.89 13.06
CA LYS A 109 3.86 -8.77 14.16
C LYS A 109 4.13 -7.31 14.49
N GLU A 110 4.55 -7.05 15.72
CA GLU A 110 4.84 -5.70 16.21
C GLU A 110 6.22 -5.17 15.81
N LYS A 111 7.08 -6.05 15.30
CA LYS A 111 8.44 -5.70 14.90
C LYS A 111 8.91 -6.58 13.75
N TRP A 112 9.67 -5.98 12.83
CA TRP A 112 10.49 -6.65 11.85
C TRP A 112 11.96 -6.31 12.11
N SER A 113 12.83 -7.35 12.13
CA SER A 113 14.27 -7.22 12.32
C SER A 113 14.98 -8.03 11.27
N TYR A 114 16.01 -7.46 10.65
CA TYR A 114 16.77 -8.13 9.60
C TYR A 114 18.21 -7.63 9.59
N PHE A 115 19.17 -8.53 9.39
CA PHE A 115 20.55 -8.17 9.10
C PHE A 115 20.72 -8.07 7.59
N LEU A 116 21.03 -6.87 7.10
CA LEU A 116 21.31 -6.61 5.69
C LEU A 116 22.77 -6.81 5.39
N GLU A 117 23.03 -7.44 4.25
CA GLU A 117 24.35 -7.64 3.64
C GLU A 117 24.23 -7.69 2.11
N ASP A 118 25.34 -7.70 1.38
CA ASP A 118 25.38 -7.80 -0.08
C ASP A 118 24.67 -6.64 -0.82
N LEU A 119 24.71 -5.41 -0.28
CA LEU A 119 24.16 -4.22 -0.92
C LEU A 119 25.18 -3.38 -1.69
N GLY A 120 26.43 -3.81 -1.76
CA GLY A 120 27.55 -3.08 -2.35
C GLY A 120 28.40 -2.38 -1.30
N GLU A 121 29.19 -1.40 -1.74
CA GLU A 121 30.08 -0.59 -0.90
C GLU A 121 29.46 0.76 -0.60
N ASP A 122 29.74 1.29 0.58
CA ASP A 122 29.38 2.64 0.99
C ASP A 122 30.40 3.70 0.47
N ASP A 123 30.25 4.95 0.87
CA ASP A 123 31.10 6.04 0.37
C ASP A 123 32.55 5.93 0.86
N ASP A 124 32.82 5.18 1.92
CA ASP A 124 34.17 4.87 2.43
C ASP A 124 34.77 3.60 1.80
N GLY A 125 34.03 2.88 0.97
CA GLY A 125 34.42 1.64 0.33
C GLY A 125 34.29 0.42 1.23
N GLU A 126 33.55 0.53 2.31
CA GLU A 126 33.19 -0.57 3.19
C GLU A 126 31.90 -1.25 2.70
N GLU A 127 31.76 -2.55 2.91
CA GLU A 127 30.53 -3.27 2.55
C GLU A 127 29.34 -2.74 3.35
N ILE A 128 28.25 -2.42 2.66
CA ILE A 128 26.99 -1.98 3.31
C ILE A 128 26.39 -3.17 4.07
N GLN A 129 26.53 -3.13 5.38
CA GLN A 129 25.95 -4.10 6.32
C GLN A 129 25.26 -3.35 7.45
N ALA A 130 24.03 -3.77 7.79
CA ALA A 130 23.28 -3.10 8.85
C ALA A 130 22.27 -4.03 9.54
N ASP A 131 22.11 -3.81 10.84
CA ASP A 131 20.99 -4.36 11.61
C ASP A 131 19.77 -3.43 11.45
N LEU A 132 18.73 -3.90 10.80
CA LEU A 132 17.48 -3.16 10.63
C LEU A 132 16.45 -3.61 11.64
N ASP A 133 15.87 -2.63 12.31
CA ASP A 133 14.82 -2.80 13.31
C ASP A 133 13.68 -1.81 13.03
N ILE A 134 12.54 -2.30 12.56
CA ILE A 134 11.36 -1.50 12.26
C ILE A 134 10.20 -1.96 13.14
N SER A 135 9.63 -1.03 13.90
CA SER A 135 8.42 -1.28 14.69
C SER A 135 7.15 -1.10 13.86
N LEU A 136 6.06 -1.74 14.28
CA LEU A 136 4.73 -1.54 13.70
C LEU A 136 4.32 -0.06 13.74
N GLU A 137 4.61 0.66 14.84
CA GLU A 137 4.30 2.09 14.96
C GLU A 137 5.01 2.95 13.91
N GLN A 138 6.31 2.69 13.65
CA GLN A 138 7.06 3.39 12.60
C GLN A 138 6.46 3.10 11.22
N TYR A 139 6.16 1.83 10.95
CA TYR A 139 5.54 1.38 9.73
C TYR A 139 4.17 2.04 9.49
N GLU A 140 3.25 1.95 10.45
CA GLU A 140 1.92 2.56 10.36
C GLU A 140 1.99 4.06 10.10
N LYS A 141 2.92 4.76 10.75
CA LYS A 141 3.11 6.20 10.57
C LYS A 141 3.45 6.56 9.12
N VAL A 142 4.33 5.80 8.46
CA VAL A 142 4.77 6.12 7.09
C VAL A 142 3.77 5.69 6.03
N ILE A 143 2.99 4.63 6.27
CA ILE A 143 1.99 4.16 5.30
C ILE A 143 0.63 4.86 5.42
N SER A 144 0.32 5.44 6.58
CA SER A 144 -0.97 6.10 6.84
C SER A 144 -1.37 7.13 5.78
N PRO A 145 -0.48 8.01 5.28
CA PRO A 145 -0.85 8.97 4.24
C PRO A 145 -1.29 8.30 2.92
N ILE A 146 -0.75 7.14 2.60
CA ILE A 146 -1.10 6.38 1.38
C ILE A 146 -2.52 5.83 1.52
N PHE A 147 -2.83 5.20 2.65
CA PHE A 147 -4.20 4.71 2.91
C PHE A 147 -5.20 5.85 3.06
N GLN A 148 -4.81 6.99 3.67
CA GLN A 148 -5.70 8.15 3.75
C GLN A 148 -6.13 8.64 2.36
N ARG A 149 -5.23 8.65 1.39
CA ARG A 149 -5.55 9.00 -0.01
C ARG A 149 -6.59 8.04 -0.61
N ALA A 150 -6.49 6.73 -0.36
CA ALA A 150 -7.50 5.78 -0.80
C ALA A 150 -8.87 6.02 -0.12
N ILE A 151 -8.85 6.31 1.17
CA ILE A 151 -10.06 6.65 1.95
C ILE A 151 -10.71 7.92 1.42
N ASP A 152 -9.93 8.94 1.09
CA ASP A 152 -10.44 10.21 0.55
C ASP A 152 -11.14 9.99 -0.80
N ILE A 153 -10.60 9.12 -1.66
CA ILE A 153 -11.24 8.74 -2.92
C ILE A 153 -12.60 8.08 -2.65
N VAL A 154 -12.66 7.12 -1.73
CA VAL A 154 -13.91 6.46 -1.33
C VAL A 154 -14.94 7.49 -0.80
N GLN A 155 -14.49 8.38 0.08
CA GLN A 155 -15.36 9.41 0.64
C GLN A 155 -15.93 10.34 -0.44
N ASN A 156 -15.12 10.67 -1.45
CA ASN A 156 -15.58 11.47 -2.59
C ASN A 156 -16.66 10.74 -3.41
N VAL A 157 -16.46 9.44 -3.68
CA VAL A 157 -17.47 8.61 -4.36
C VAL A 157 -18.79 8.62 -3.58
N LEU A 158 -18.75 8.36 -2.28
CA LEU A 158 -19.93 8.33 -1.45
C LEU A 158 -20.61 9.69 -1.40
N LYS A 159 -19.87 10.77 -1.14
CA LYS A 159 -20.37 12.13 -1.01
C LYS A 159 -21.10 12.64 -2.27
N ARG A 160 -20.54 12.41 -3.46
CA ARG A 160 -21.17 12.85 -4.71
C ARG A 160 -22.41 12.05 -5.08
N ASN A 161 -22.59 10.87 -4.46
CA ASN A 161 -23.81 10.07 -4.57
C ASN A 161 -24.79 10.30 -3.39
N ASN A 162 -24.55 11.28 -2.53
CA ASN A 162 -25.32 11.59 -1.33
C ASN A 162 -25.43 10.42 -0.33
N LEU A 163 -24.35 9.61 -0.24
CA LEU A 163 -24.24 8.47 0.64
C LEU A 163 -23.13 8.70 1.68
N SER A 164 -23.23 7.93 2.75
CA SER A 164 -22.21 7.80 3.80
C SER A 164 -21.84 6.33 3.99
N GLY A 165 -20.83 6.05 4.79
CA GLY A 165 -20.46 4.66 5.10
C GLY A 165 -21.59 3.86 5.77
N CYS A 166 -22.50 4.52 6.48
CA CYS A 166 -23.66 3.88 7.13
C CYS A 166 -24.73 3.43 6.14
N ASP A 167 -24.71 3.92 4.91
CA ASP A 167 -25.67 3.57 3.85
C ASP A 167 -25.20 2.35 3.04
N LEU A 168 -23.98 1.87 3.32
CA LEU A 168 -23.41 0.69 2.67
C LEU A 168 -23.84 -0.60 3.36
N GLU A 169 -24.40 -1.51 2.59
CA GLU A 169 -24.72 -2.87 3.05
C GLU A 169 -23.48 -3.75 3.11
N SER A 170 -22.50 -3.52 2.22
CA SER A 170 -21.28 -4.31 2.16
C SER A 170 -20.07 -3.51 1.67
N LEU A 171 -18.91 -3.84 2.22
CA LEU A 171 -17.59 -3.44 1.74
C LEU A 171 -16.84 -4.71 1.30
N ILE A 172 -16.29 -4.69 0.08
CA ILE A 172 -15.60 -5.81 -0.57
C ILE A 172 -14.18 -5.39 -0.92
#